data_b6f7d133afff32b2effe2545bbcba5d1
#
_entry.id   b6f7d133afff32b2effe2545bbcba5d1
#
_cell.length_a   1.000
_cell.length_b   1.000
_cell.length_c   1.000
_cell.angle_alpha   90.00
_cell.angle_beta   90.00
_cell.angle_gamma   90.00
#
_symmetry.space_group_name_H-M   'P 1'
#
loop_
_entity.id
_entity.type
_entity.pdbx_description
1 polymer ?
#
loop_
_entity_poly.entity_id
_entity_poly.type
_entity_poly.pdbx_seq_one_letter_code
_entity_poly.pdbx_strand_id
1 'polypeptide(L)'
;TTATDRKNLDLHQGYAEITQGRFRVTVGRQEWFYGEQRLIGHFGWNNVGRAFDGVRARYAREGFFLDALASQISTGVASGGSRGSELYGLYSQTAPRQGAEYEAYWLAFADHVAAAGETGAFGTTRVHAFGARAKDRFGMFDFAAEAVAQSGRYLGDDLSARAAAAQAGVSWGAGLKVRAFAGYDFATGDRDPADGDREEFFNFFPTNHPHYGYMDYEGWRNIRSPYAGVALSRGRHFLQAKAHRFSLDQERGPWKDAAGTTLGTDPTGASGRSVGREIDATYRFAWTDRAAVEGGLSRFAPGRFARLTRGDDISRWAYLMLTFGF
;
A
#
# COMPACT_ATOMS: atom_id res chain seq x y z
N THR A 1 -20.15 1.65 -10.61
CA THR A 1 -18.99 1.91 -11.49
C THR A 1 -18.36 3.23 -11.10
N THR A 2 -17.14 3.19 -10.58
CA THR A 2 -16.36 4.38 -10.20
C THR A 2 -15.80 5.08 -11.45
N ALA A 3 -15.33 6.32 -11.34
CA ALA A 3 -14.69 7.04 -12.44
C ALA A 3 -13.46 6.30 -13.00
N THR A 4 -12.83 5.44 -12.22
CA THR A 4 -11.72 4.57 -12.58
C THR A 4 -12.11 3.39 -13.48
N ASP A 5 -13.40 3.04 -13.55
CA ASP A 5 -13.89 1.89 -14.35
C ASP A 5 -14.34 2.29 -15.78
N ARG A 6 -14.29 3.58 -16.16
CA ARG A 6 -14.92 4.11 -17.37
C ARG A 6 -13.97 4.61 -18.44
N LYS A 7 -12.68 4.37 -18.35
CA LYS A 7 -11.76 4.77 -19.43
C LYS A 7 -11.86 3.79 -20.59
N ASN A 8 -12.38 4.28 -21.72
CA ASN A 8 -12.49 3.49 -22.95
C ASN A 8 -11.14 3.28 -23.64
N LEU A 9 -10.23 4.25 -23.54
CA LEU A 9 -8.86 4.21 -24.03
C LEU A 9 -8.00 5.18 -23.24
N ASP A 10 -6.85 4.71 -22.76
CA ASP A 10 -5.85 5.54 -22.09
C ASP A 10 -4.44 5.04 -22.43
N LEU A 11 -3.50 5.96 -22.56
CA LEU A 11 -2.08 5.61 -22.65
C LEU A 11 -1.57 5.30 -21.24
N HIS A 12 -1.44 4.03 -20.92
CA HIS A 12 -1.00 3.61 -19.57
C HIS A 12 0.50 3.83 -19.38
N GLN A 13 1.33 3.50 -20.38
CA GLN A 13 2.76 3.76 -20.39
C GLN A 13 3.22 4.28 -21.73
N GLY A 14 4.11 5.28 -21.72
CA GLY A 14 4.75 5.87 -22.91
C GLY A 14 5.97 6.66 -22.47
N TYR A 15 7.16 6.10 -22.64
CA TYR A 15 8.41 6.68 -22.17
C TYR A 15 9.57 6.42 -23.15
N ALA A 16 10.60 7.25 -23.03
CA ALA A 16 11.90 7.03 -23.64
C ALA A 16 12.91 6.62 -22.57
N GLU A 17 13.81 5.71 -22.90
CA GLU A 17 14.85 5.22 -22.00
C GLU A 17 16.21 5.31 -22.66
N ILE A 18 17.20 5.87 -21.96
CA ILE A 18 18.60 5.93 -22.35
C ILE A 18 19.43 5.20 -21.30
N THR A 19 20.23 4.24 -21.75
CA THR A 19 21.13 3.49 -20.88
C THR A 19 22.57 3.69 -21.30
N GLN A 20 23.43 4.12 -20.38
CA GLN A 20 24.88 4.26 -20.59
C GLN A 20 25.64 3.64 -19.40
N GLY A 21 26.23 2.48 -19.62
CA GLY A 21 26.94 1.74 -18.59
C GLY A 21 26.03 1.36 -17.42
N ARG A 22 26.28 1.94 -16.26
CA ARG A 22 25.51 1.69 -15.03
C ARG A 22 24.37 2.69 -14.81
N PHE A 23 24.25 3.66 -15.69
CA PHE A 23 23.24 4.71 -15.60
C PHE A 23 22.12 4.45 -16.59
N ARG A 24 20.89 4.68 -16.14
CA ARG A 24 19.67 4.59 -16.92
C ARG A 24 18.79 5.78 -16.59
N VAL A 25 18.31 6.49 -17.60
CA VAL A 25 17.34 7.58 -17.44
C VAL A 25 16.11 7.23 -18.25
N THR A 26 14.96 7.23 -17.58
CA THR A 26 13.65 6.99 -18.19
C THR A 26 12.81 8.24 -18.04
N VAL A 27 12.24 8.76 -19.14
CA VAL A 27 11.45 10.00 -19.19
C VAL A 27 10.12 9.72 -19.86
N GLY A 28 9.03 10.12 -19.23
CA GLY A 28 7.67 9.95 -19.72
C GLY A 28 6.76 9.25 -18.73
N ARG A 29 5.62 8.73 -19.25
CA ARG A 29 4.65 8.02 -18.45
C ARG A 29 5.09 6.59 -18.18
N GLN A 30 5.27 6.23 -16.92
CA GLN A 30 5.81 4.94 -16.49
C GLN A 30 5.21 4.49 -15.17
N GLU A 31 5.12 3.19 -14.96
CA GLU A 31 4.80 2.62 -13.65
C GLU A 31 6.00 2.70 -12.70
N TRP A 32 5.73 3.10 -11.47
CA TRP A 32 6.68 2.99 -10.36
C TRP A 32 6.11 2.09 -9.28
N PHE A 33 6.91 1.15 -8.85
CA PHE A 33 6.61 0.28 -7.72
C PHE A 33 7.89 -0.07 -6.97
N TYR A 34 7.86 0.08 -5.67
CA TYR A 34 9.02 -0.11 -4.80
C TYR A 34 8.63 -0.93 -3.57
N GLY A 35 9.55 -1.77 -3.12
CA GLY A 35 9.36 -2.65 -1.97
C GLY A 35 8.12 -3.52 -2.10
N GLU A 36 7.31 -3.57 -1.06
CA GLU A 36 6.01 -4.24 -1.04
C GLU A 36 4.86 -3.32 -1.52
N GLN A 37 5.19 -2.21 -2.19
CA GLN A 37 4.23 -1.24 -2.73
C GLN A 37 3.35 -0.55 -1.67
N ARG A 38 3.82 -0.45 -0.44
CA ARG A 38 3.05 0.18 0.64
C ARG A 38 2.97 1.69 0.52
N LEU A 39 3.97 2.35 -0.12
CA LEU A 39 3.96 3.81 -0.38
C LEU A 39 3.91 4.16 -1.86
N ILE A 40 4.60 3.42 -2.73
CA ILE A 40 4.58 3.63 -4.17
C ILE A 40 4.29 2.30 -4.84
N GLY A 41 3.13 2.20 -5.48
CA GLY A 41 2.69 1.02 -6.20
C GLY A 41 1.89 1.39 -7.46
N HIS A 42 1.90 0.48 -8.43
CA HIS A 42 1.25 0.65 -9.73
C HIS A 42 -0.25 0.30 -9.71
N PHE A 43 -0.76 -0.16 -8.58
CA PHE A 43 -2.19 -0.48 -8.39
C PHE A 43 -2.72 -1.53 -9.38
N GLY A 44 -1.90 -2.56 -9.64
CA GLY A 44 -2.15 -3.56 -10.68
C GLY A 44 -3.34 -4.50 -10.44
N TRP A 45 -4.01 -4.42 -9.31
CA TRP A 45 -5.26 -5.10 -9.02
C TRP A 45 -6.46 -4.43 -9.70
N ASN A 46 -6.41 -3.12 -9.92
CA ASN A 46 -7.52 -2.35 -10.45
C ASN A 46 -7.53 -2.39 -11.99
N ASN A 47 -8.71 -2.23 -12.60
CA ASN A 47 -8.86 -2.12 -14.06
C ASN A 47 -8.08 -0.94 -14.66
N VAL A 48 -7.85 0.11 -13.87
CA VAL A 48 -6.99 1.23 -14.23
C VAL A 48 -5.81 1.27 -13.27
N GLY A 49 -4.65 0.83 -13.74
CA GLY A 49 -3.40 0.92 -13.00
C GLY A 49 -2.93 2.37 -12.82
N ARG A 50 -1.93 2.57 -11.99
CA ARG A 50 -1.33 3.89 -11.74
C ARG A 50 -0.01 4.03 -12.50
N ALA A 51 0.12 5.13 -13.23
CA ALA A 51 1.36 5.54 -13.86
C ALA A 51 1.71 6.97 -13.46
N PHE A 52 2.99 7.30 -13.53
CA PHE A 52 3.58 8.59 -13.15
C PHE A 52 4.17 9.24 -14.38
N ASP A 53 3.84 10.52 -14.61
CA ASP A 53 4.45 11.32 -15.67
C ASP A 53 5.71 11.98 -15.11
N GLY A 54 6.89 11.45 -15.45
CA GLY A 54 8.10 11.93 -14.79
C GLY A 54 9.41 11.39 -15.33
N VAL A 55 10.44 11.60 -14.53
CA VAL A 55 11.80 11.16 -14.78
C VAL A 55 12.26 10.24 -13.67
N ARG A 56 12.87 9.13 -14.05
CA ARG A 56 13.63 8.25 -13.16
C ARG A 56 15.06 8.13 -13.65
N ALA A 57 16.02 8.53 -12.82
CA ALA A 57 17.42 8.32 -13.06
C ALA A 57 17.92 7.20 -12.14
N ARG A 58 18.38 6.09 -12.71
CA ARG A 58 18.88 4.92 -11.98
C ARG A 58 20.38 4.73 -12.16
N TYR A 59 21.09 4.59 -11.07
CA TYR A 59 22.40 3.97 -11.04
C TYR A 59 22.25 2.53 -10.55
N ALA A 60 22.77 1.55 -11.31
CA ALA A 60 22.68 0.14 -10.94
C ALA A 60 24.03 -0.58 -11.08
N ARG A 61 24.29 -1.50 -10.14
CA ARG A 61 25.37 -2.49 -10.19
C ARG A 61 24.85 -3.79 -9.62
N GLU A 62 25.64 -4.85 -9.72
CA GLU A 62 25.24 -6.14 -9.16
C GLU A 62 24.83 -6.02 -7.69
N GLY A 63 23.61 -6.50 -7.38
CA GLY A 63 23.02 -6.47 -6.06
C GLY A 63 22.71 -5.07 -5.48
N PHE A 64 22.74 -3.99 -6.28
CA PHE A 64 22.44 -2.66 -5.79
C PHE A 64 21.84 -1.75 -6.87
N PHE A 65 20.87 -0.93 -6.49
CA PHE A 65 20.48 0.23 -7.27
C PHE A 65 20.19 1.46 -6.39
N LEU A 66 20.29 2.63 -7.00
CA LEU A 66 19.84 3.91 -6.48
C LEU A 66 19.03 4.64 -7.56
N ASP A 67 17.79 4.99 -7.26
CA ASP A 67 16.90 5.77 -8.10
C ASP A 67 16.75 7.18 -7.55
N ALA A 68 16.80 8.17 -8.44
CA ALA A 68 16.29 9.52 -8.21
C ALA A 68 15.01 9.68 -9.03
N LEU A 69 13.95 10.17 -8.39
CA LEU A 69 12.59 10.25 -8.92
C LEU A 69 12.10 11.69 -8.92
N ALA A 70 11.42 12.10 -9.99
CA ALA A 70 10.65 13.33 -10.05
C ALA A 70 9.45 13.12 -10.98
N SER A 71 8.23 13.40 -10.51
CA SER A 71 7.03 13.28 -11.32
C SER A 71 5.99 14.32 -10.96
N GLN A 72 5.16 14.64 -11.96
CA GLN A 72 3.89 15.30 -11.77
C GLN A 72 2.76 14.27 -11.91
N ILE A 73 1.78 14.34 -11.04
CA ILE A 73 0.68 13.39 -11.02
C ILE A 73 -0.45 13.95 -11.87
N SER A 74 -0.72 13.31 -13.01
CA SER A 74 -1.72 13.77 -13.97
C SER A 74 -2.98 12.93 -13.98
N THR A 75 -2.91 11.67 -13.55
CA THR A 75 -4.04 10.73 -13.60
C THR A 75 -4.01 9.73 -12.45
N GLY A 76 -5.19 9.20 -12.11
CA GLY A 76 -5.30 8.09 -11.16
C GLY A 76 -4.98 8.50 -9.73
N VAL A 77 -5.48 9.64 -9.31
CA VAL A 77 -5.29 10.15 -7.97
C VAL A 77 -6.00 9.24 -6.97
N ALA A 78 -5.28 8.27 -6.43
CA ALA A 78 -5.68 7.67 -5.18
C ALA A 78 -5.01 8.46 -4.05
N SER A 79 -5.72 8.64 -2.95
CA SER A 79 -5.21 9.14 -1.67
C SER A 79 -4.93 10.64 -1.50
N GLY A 80 -5.67 11.53 -2.15
CA GLY A 80 -5.74 12.91 -1.69
C GLY A 80 -4.81 13.91 -2.34
N GLY A 81 -4.20 13.58 -3.50
CA GLY A 81 -3.52 14.57 -4.32
C GLY A 81 -4.44 15.17 -5.37
N SER A 82 -4.22 16.41 -5.76
CA SER A 82 -4.88 17.09 -6.85
C SER A 82 -4.14 16.92 -8.18
N ARG A 83 -4.74 17.37 -9.28
CA ARG A 83 -4.01 17.51 -10.55
C ARG A 83 -2.85 18.48 -10.36
N GLY A 84 -1.64 18.06 -10.76
CA GLY A 84 -0.44 18.84 -10.61
C GLY A 84 0.30 18.62 -9.30
N SER A 85 -0.14 17.70 -8.44
CA SER A 85 0.68 17.23 -7.32
C SER A 85 1.97 16.61 -7.81
N GLU A 86 3.02 16.71 -7.02
CA GLU A 86 4.37 16.30 -7.36
C GLU A 86 4.87 15.22 -6.40
N LEU A 87 5.65 14.29 -6.93
CA LEU A 87 6.36 13.28 -6.15
C LEU A 87 7.84 13.32 -6.50
N TYR A 88 8.68 13.47 -5.50
CA TYR A 88 10.13 13.41 -5.61
C TYR A 88 10.67 12.32 -4.70
N GLY A 89 11.86 11.81 -5.00
CA GLY A 89 12.47 10.89 -4.06
C GLY A 89 13.82 10.34 -4.48
N LEU A 90 14.44 9.75 -3.49
CA LEU A 90 15.58 8.86 -3.62
C LEU A 90 15.19 7.50 -3.06
N TYR A 91 15.44 6.45 -3.81
CA TYR A 91 15.15 5.08 -3.39
C TYR A 91 16.35 4.18 -3.68
N SER A 92 16.85 3.49 -2.68
CA SER A 92 17.97 2.55 -2.84
C SER A 92 17.57 1.17 -2.37
N GLN A 93 18.13 0.15 -3.05
CA GLN A 93 18.02 -1.24 -2.65
C GLN A 93 19.39 -1.90 -2.74
N THR A 94 19.71 -2.71 -1.75
CA THR A 94 20.79 -3.69 -1.82
C THR A 94 20.23 -5.10 -1.66
N ALA A 95 20.65 -6.01 -2.53
CA ALA A 95 20.27 -7.43 -2.53
C ALA A 95 21.57 -8.27 -2.50
N PRO A 96 22.20 -8.46 -1.33
CA PRO A 96 23.53 -9.09 -1.21
C PRO A 96 23.51 -10.59 -1.55
N ARG A 97 22.34 -11.22 -1.55
CA ARG A 97 22.10 -12.60 -1.94
C ARG A 97 20.65 -12.81 -2.37
N GLN A 98 20.39 -13.92 -3.03
CA GLN A 98 19.02 -14.26 -3.44
C GLN A 98 18.05 -14.33 -2.24
N GLY A 99 16.94 -13.60 -2.33
CA GLY A 99 15.91 -13.54 -1.30
C GLY A 99 16.15 -12.51 -0.19
N ALA A 100 17.30 -11.83 -0.18
CA ALA A 100 17.60 -10.72 0.71
C ALA A 100 17.43 -9.38 -0.01
N GLU A 101 16.67 -8.47 0.55
CA GLU A 101 16.42 -7.12 0.05
C GLU A 101 16.48 -6.16 1.23
N TYR A 102 17.33 -5.15 1.15
CA TYR A 102 17.44 -4.08 2.13
C TYR A 102 17.31 -2.76 1.41
N GLU A 103 16.36 -1.94 1.84
CA GLU A 103 15.96 -0.72 1.16
C GLU A 103 16.00 0.46 2.12
N ALA A 104 16.37 1.61 1.59
CA ALA A 104 16.25 2.88 2.29
C ALA A 104 15.80 3.95 1.29
N TYR A 105 14.91 4.83 1.73
CA TYR A 105 14.33 5.82 0.84
C TYR A 105 13.98 7.12 1.56
N TRP A 106 13.98 8.16 0.78
CA TRP A 106 13.33 9.44 1.06
C TRP A 106 12.38 9.75 -0.08
N LEU A 107 11.13 10.06 0.26
CA LEU A 107 10.08 10.46 -0.68
C LEU A 107 9.49 11.77 -0.21
N ALA A 108 9.16 12.65 -1.14
CA ALA A 108 8.49 13.92 -0.86
C ALA A 108 7.30 14.09 -1.79
N PHE A 109 6.14 14.38 -1.21
CA PHE A 109 4.91 14.71 -1.90
C PHE A 109 4.60 16.19 -1.71
N ALA A 110 4.19 16.87 -2.79
CA ALA A 110 3.74 18.25 -2.73
C ALA A 110 2.41 18.40 -3.49
N ASP A 111 1.45 19.09 -2.87
CA ASP A 111 0.22 19.54 -3.50
C ASP A 111 0.05 21.04 -3.24
N HIS A 112 -0.02 21.79 -4.33
CA HIS A 112 -0.09 23.25 -4.30
C HIS A 112 -1.53 23.78 -4.21
N VAL A 113 -2.54 22.90 -4.24
CA VAL A 113 -3.93 23.29 -4.05
C VAL A 113 -4.19 23.46 -2.56
N ALA A 114 -4.51 24.68 -2.17
CA ALA A 114 -4.85 24.98 -0.80
C ALA A 114 -6.24 24.45 -0.44
N ALA A 115 -6.33 23.77 0.70
CA ALA A 115 -7.59 23.32 1.29
C ALA A 115 -7.58 23.54 2.80
N ALA A 116 -8.76 23.42 3.42
CA ALA A 116 -8.89 23.62 4.86
C ALA A 116 -8.23 22.48 5.64
N GLY A 117 -7.33 22.81 6.55
CA GLY A 117 -6.78 21.93 7.57
C GLY A 117 -7.74 21.74 8.75
N GLU A 118 -7.25 21.17 9.83
CA GLU A 118 -8.03 20.80 11.00
C GLU A 118 -8.64 22.00 11.72
N THR A 119 -7.89 23.10 11.81
CA THR A 119 -8.38 24.35 12.41
C THR A 119 -9.25 25.19 11.48
N GLY A 120 -9.49 24.73 10.26
CA GLY A 120 -10.20 25.48 9.22
C GLY A 120 -9.33 26.50 8.47
N ALA A 121 -8.08 26.66 8.84
CA ALA A 121 -7.12 27.47 8.09
C ALA A 121 -6.78 26.79 6.75
N PHE A 122 -6.65 27.59 5.67
CA PHE A 122 -6.30 27.06 4.35
C PHE A 122 -4.79 26.96 4.21
N GLY A 123 -4.33 25.79 3.75
CA GLY A 123 -2.91 25.56 3.49
C GLY A 123 -2.70 24.52 2.39
N THR A 124 -1.44 24.41 1.95
CA THR A 124 -0.99 23.43 0.95
C THR A 124 -0.39 22.22 1.66
N THR A 125 -0.13 21.15 0.88
CA THR A 125 0.49 19.93 1.41
C THR A 125 1.92 19.81 0.94
N ARG A 126 2.84 19.53 1.88
CA ARG A 126 4.22 19.11 1.60
C ARG A 126 4.67 18.12 2.67
N VAL A 127 4.74 16.84 2.29
CA VAL A 127 5.06 15.74 3.20
C VAL A 127 6.35 15.06 2.75
N HIS A 128 7.28 14.90 3.69
CA HIS A 128 8.49 14.08 3.54
C HIS A 128 8.29 12.76 4.26
N ALA A 129 8.67 11.66 3.62
CA ALA A 129 8.67 10.32 4.19
C ALA A 129 10.08 9.73 4.12
N PHE A 130 10.62 9.31 5.25
CA PHE A 130 11.88 8.58 5.37
C PHE A 130 11.56 7.16 5.80
N GLY A 131 12.00 6.19 5.05
CA GLY A 131 11.70 4.79 5.34
C GLY A 131 12.85 3.85 5.07
N ALA A 132 12.75 2.70 5.73
CA ALA A 132 13.63 1.57 5.50
C ALA A 132 12.82 0.28 5.49
N ARG A 133 13.23 -0.67 4.64
CA ARG A 133 12.64 -2.00 4.53
C ARG A 133 13.74 -3.06 4.51
N ALA A 134 13.48 -4.15 5.19
CA ALA A 134 14.31 -5.34 5.17
C ALA A 134 13.44 -6.57 4.91
N LYS A 135 13.88 -7.43 3.99
CA LYS A 135 13.29 -8.73 3.71
C LYS A 135 14.40 -9.74 3.53
N ASP A 136 14.26 -10.88 4.18
CA ASP A 136 15.27 -11.91 4.09
C ASP A 136 14.73 -13.29 4.40
N ARG A 137 15.53 -14.34 4.10
CA ARG A 137 15.24 -15.73 4.35
C ARG A 137 16.45 -16.47 4.88
N PHE A 138 16.25 -17.20 5.99
CA PHE A 138 17.24 -18.00 6.68
C PHE A 138 16.72 -19.43 6.84
N GLY A 139 17.13 -20.33 5.93
CA GLY A 139 16.64 -21.70 5.93
C GLY A 139 15.11 -21.77 5.77
N MET A 140 14.43 -22.26 6.79
CA MET A 140 12.98 -22.36 6.82
C MET A 140 12.27 -21.06 7.25
N PHE A 141 12.97 -20.09 7.82
CA PHE A 141 12.43 -18.84 8.32
C PHE A 141 12.54 -17.72 7.30
N ASP A 142 11.53 -16.89 7.19
CA ASP A 142 11.54 -15.66 6.40
C ASP A 142 10.94 -14.50 7.20
N PHE A 143 11.34 -13.28 6.85
CA PHE A 143 10.72 -12.08 7.40
C PHE A 143 10.69 -10.96 6.36
N ALA A 144 9.78 -10.03 6.56
CA ALA A 144 9.75 -8.72 5.91
C ALA A 144 9.33 -7.68 6.94
N ALA A 145 10.02 -6.55 6.97
CA ALA A 145 9.69 -5.44 7.85
C ALA A 145 9.94 -4.11 7.14
N GLU A 146 9.08 -3.14 7.35
CA GLU A 146 9.18 -1.78 6.81
C GLU A 146 8.80 -0.78 7.91
N ALA A 147 9.52 0.31 8.02
CA ALA A 147 9.21 1.41 8.93
C ALA A 147 9.37 2.74 8.21
N VAL A 148 8.45 3.67 8.48
CA VAL A 148 8.39 4.99 7.85
C VAL A 148 8.10 6.05 8.89
N ALA A 149 8.83 7.17 8.82
CA ALA A 149 8.53 8.40 9.53
C ALA A 149 8.19 9.51 8.53
N GLN A 150 7.18 10.30 8.83
CA GLN A 150 6.75 11.43 8.02
C GLN A 150 6.83 12.73 8.81
N SER A 151 7.16 13.81 8.10
CA SER A 151 7.18 15.18 8.62
C SER A 151 6.83 16.17 7.52
N GLY A 152 6.43 17.38 7.91
CA GLY A 152 6.11 18.45 6.97
C GLY A 152 4.78 19.10 7.27
N ARG A 153 4.00 19.38 6.25
CA ARG A 153 2.65 19.97 6.37
C ARG A 153 1.63 19.24 5.53
N TYR A 154 0.44 19.07 6.08
CA TYR A 154 -0.71 18.54 5.37
C TYR A 154 -1.88 19.51 5.49
N LEU A 155 -2.27 20.14 4.36
CA LEU A 155 -3.29 21.20 4.30
C LEU A 155 -2.99 22.39 5.23
N GLY A 156 -1.70 22.65 5.50
CA GLY A 156 -1.25 23.70 6.38
C GLY A 156 -0.98 23.30 7.82
N ASP A 157 -1.56 22.20 8.30
CA ASP A 157 -1.30 21.65 9.63
C ASP A 157 0.10 21.02 9.72
N ASP A 158 0.75 21.08 10.87
CA ASP A 158 2.06 20.46 11.07
C ASP A 158 1.93 18.94 11.14
N LEU A 159 2.62 18.22 10.24
CA LEU A 159 2.53 16.77 10.15
C LEU A 159 3.72 16.09 10.81
N SER A 160 3.41 15.16 11.73
CA SER A 160 4.37 14.24 12.33
C SER A 160 3.74 12.86 12.49
N ALA A 161 4.02 11.93 11.57
CA ALA A 161 3.37 10.64 11.51
C ALA A 161 4.38 9.50 11.33
N ARG A 162 3.96 8.28 11.65
CA ARG A 162 4.80 7.09 11.49
C ARG A 162 3.97 5.85 11.16
N ALA A 163 4.60 4.92 10.45
CA ALA A 163 4.00 3.62 10.17
C ALA A 163 5.07 2.53 10.23
N ALA A 164 4.64 1.32 10.53
CA ALA A 164 5.48 0.13 10.52
C ALA A 164 4.66 -1.08 10.10
N ALA A 165 5.30 -2.00 9.38
CA ALA A 165 4.75 -3.28 8.99
C ALA A 165 5.80 -4.35 9.21
N ALA A 166 5.42 -5.48 9.80
CA ALA A 166 6.33 -6.60 10.01
C ALA A 166 5.59 -7.92 9.82
N GLN A 167 6.23 -8.87 9.14
CA GLN A 167 5.76 -10.24 8.98
C GLN A 167 6.91 -11.20 9.19
N ALA A 168 6.63 -12.33 9.83
CA ALA A 168 7.54 -13.47 9.87
C ALA A 168 6.82 -14.75 9.47
N GLY A 169 7.55 -15.68 8.87
CA GLY A 169 7.03 -16.95 8.40
C GLY A 169 7.98 -18.10 8.61
N VAL A 170 7.42 -19.31 8.65
CA VAL A 170 8.16 -20.56 8.65
C VAL A 170 7.62 -21.47 7.56
N SER A 171 8.53 -22.04 6.75
CA SER A 171 8.20 -22.88 5.60
C SER A 171 8.80 -24.28 5.78
N TRP A 172 8.01 -25.31 5.45
CA TRP A 172 8.44 -26.71 5.50
C TRP A 172 7.74 -27.56 4.43
N GLY A 173 8.18 -28.83 4.30
CA GLY A 173 7.67 -29.80 3.35
C GLY A 173 8.41 -29.79 2.02
N ALA A 174 8.53 -30.96 1.40
CA ALA A 174 9.24 -31.16 0.12
C ALA A 174 8.27 -31.19 -1.09
N GLY A 175 7.28 -32.07 -1.08
CA GLY A 175 6.30 -32.20 -2.18
C GLY A 175 5.16 -31.20 -2.08
N LEU A 176 4.57 -31.06 -0.89
CA LEU A 176 3.65 -29.99 -0.53
C LEU A 176 4.45 -29.02 0.37
N LYS A 177 4.68 -27.81 -0.13
CA LYS A 177 5.27 -26.75 0.67
C LYS A 177 4.18 -26.05 1.48
N VAL A 178 4.38 -25.97 2.78
CA VAL A 178 3.51 -25.27 3.73
C VAL A 178 4.28 -24.09 4.28
N ARG A 179 3.68 -22.91 4.29
CA ARG A 179 4.20 -21.72 4.97
C ARG A 179 3.14 -21.19 5.95
N ALA A 180 3.44 -21.19 7.24
CA ALA A 180 2.69 -20.44 8.22
C ALA A 180 3.35 -19.09 8.48
N PHE A 181 2.56 -18.03 8.62
CA PHE A 181 3.08 -16.69 8.84
C PHE A 181 2.15 -15.87 9.72
N ALA A 182 2.72 -14.88 10.39
CA ALA A 182 2.00 -13.88 11.13
C ALA A 182 2.67 -12.52 10.98
N GLY A 183 1.91 -11.46 11.15
CA GLY A 183 2.42 -10.11 11.05
C GLY A 183 1.57 -9.10 11.81
N TYR A 184 2.07 -7.88 11.82
CA TYR A 184 1.44 -6.73 12.43
C TYR A 184 1.74 -5.49 11.62
N ASP A 185 0.69 -4.80 11.21
CA ASP A 185 0.77 -3.52 10.53
C ASP A 185 0.21 -2.42 11.43
N PHE A 186 0.91 -1.29 11.44
CA PHE A 186 0.62 -0.12 12.25
C PHE A 186 0.80 1.15 11.43
N ALA A 187 -0.10 2.10 11.59
CA ALA A 187 0.09 3.49 11.16
C ALA A 187 -0.64 4.41 12.12
N THR A 188 0.00 5.51 12.46
CA THR A 188 -0.57 6.52 13.37
C THR A 188 -1.88 7.08 12.84
N GLY A 189 -2.82 7.32 13.73
CA GLY A 189 -3.99 8.15 13.56
C GLY A 189 -3.76 9.49 14.25
N ASP A 190 -4.68 10.38 14.05
CA ASP A 190 -4.73 11.70 14.66
C ASP A 190 -5.42 11.63 16.02
N ARG A 191 -4.75 12.15 17.06
CA ARG A 191 -5.25 12.12 18.44
C ARG A 191 -6.29 13.20 18.70
N ASP A 192 -6.07 14.38 18.13
CA ASP A 192 -6.99 15.51 18.26
C ASP A 192 -7.13 16.28 16.94
N PRO A 193 -8.09 15.88 16.08
CA PRO A 193 -8.25 16.44 14.74
C PRO A 193 -8.76 17.89 14.72
N ALA A 194 -8.45 18.69 15.75
CA ALA A 194 -8.82 20.09 15.89
C ALA A 194 -7.68 20.99 16.40
N ASP A 195 -6.49 20.46 16.66
CA ASP A 195 -5.37 21.21 17.27
C ASP A 195 -4.37 21.76 16.25
N GLY A 196 -4.42 21.28 14.98
CA GLY A 196 -3.50 21.68 13.90
C GLY A 196 -2.18 20.91 13.86
N ASP A 197 -2.05 19.90 14.73
CA ASP A 197 -0.93 18.96 14.79
C ASP A 197 -1.39 17.59 14.25
N ARG A 198 -1.20 17.36 12.95
CA ARG A 198 -1.68 16.17 12.29
C ARG A 198 -0.75 14.98 12.49
N GLU A 199 -1.23 13.92 13.11
CA GLU A 199 -0.47 12.68 13.29
C GLU A 199 -0.98 11.52 12.41
N GLU A 200 -2.07 11.67 11.66
CA GLU A 200 -2.52 10.61 10.73
C GLU A 200 -1.49 10.38 9.63
N PHE A 201 -1.01 9.14 9.50
CA PHE A 201 -0.06 8.75 8.47
C PHE A 201 -0.66 8.95 7.06
N PHE A 202 0.05 9.70 6.23
CA PHE A 202 -0.34 9.95 4.85
C PHE A 202 0.20 8.85 3.94
N ASN A 203 -0.68 7.94 3.53
CA ASN A 203 -0.33 6.84 2.63
C ASN A 203 -0.32 7.32 1.17
N PHE A 204 0.84 7.57 0.59
CA PHE A 204 1.06 8.26 -0.69
C PHE A 204 0.31 7.62 -1.87
N PHE A 205 0.93 6.66 -2.54
CA PHE A 205 0.43 6.00 -3.75
C PHE A 205 0.49 4.48 -3.60
N PRO A 206 -0.14 3.89 -2.60
CA PRO A 206 0.01 2.48 -2.27
C PRO A 206 -0.72 1.56 -3.25
N THR A 207 -0.34 0.28 -3.23
CA THR A 207 -1.18 -0.85 -3.60
C THR A 207 -1.58 -1.56 -2.31
N ASN A 208 -2.66 -1.12 -1.66
CA ASN A 208 -3.09 -1.59 -0.34
C ASN A 208 -3.69 -3.01 -0.34
N HIS A 209 -4.32 -3.40 -1.44
CA HIS A 209 -5.09 -4.65 -1.60
C HIS A 209 -4.37 -5.92 -1.08
N PRO A 210 -3.09 -6.20 -1.35
CA PRO A 210 -2.43 -7.41 -0.86
C PRO A 210 -2.18 -7.42 0.65
N HIS A 211 -2.28 -6.26 1.31
CA HIS A 211 -1.84 -6.06 2.69
C HIS A 211 -2.98 -6.07 3.69
N TYR A 212 -4.10 -5.38 3.37
CA TYR A 212 -5.15 -5.02 4.34
C TYR A 212 -6.49 -5.67 4.07
N GLY A 213 -6.48 -6.90 3.52
CA GLY A 213 -7.68 -7.65 3.15
C GLY A 213 -8.19 -7.32 1.74
N TYR A 214 -8.84 -8.28 1.11
CA TYR A 214 -9.25 -8.18 -0.29
C TYR A 214 -10.54 -7.41 -0.51
N MET A 215 -11.22 -7.02 0.57
CA MET A 215 -12.40 -6.16 0.48
C MET A 215 -12.06 -4.67 0.43
N ASP A 216 -10.76 -4.33 0.52
CA ASP A 216 -10.24 -2.96 0.42
C ASP A 216 -10.86 -1.97 1.43
N TYR A 217 -11.31 -2.47 2.59
CA TYR A 217 -11.89 -1.63 3.64
C TYR A 217 -10.86 -0.88 4.48
N GLU A 218 -9.57 -1.15 4.26
CA GLU A 218 -8.47 -0.59 5.03
C GLU A 218 -7.34 -0.08 4.13
N GLY A 219 -6.60 0.90 4.65
CA GLY A 219 -5.34 1.39 4.09
C GLY A 219 -4.29 1.57 5.19
N TRP A 220 -3.04 1.83 4.83
CA TRP A 220 -1.98 2.06 5.79
C TRP A 220 -2.07 3.47 6.39
N ARG A 221 -3.08 3.69 7.20
CA ARG A 221 -3.38 4.95 7.90
C ARG A 221 -4.31 4.68 9.08
N ASN A 222 -4.09 5.32 10.19
CA ASN A 222 -4.90 5.19 11.42
C ASN A 222 -5.26 3.71 11.73
N ILE A 223 -4.30 2.80 11.62
CA ILE A 223 -4.57 1.35 11.66
C ILE A 223 -3.66 0.59 12.64
N ARG A 224 -4.22 -0.42 13.29
CA ARG A 224 -3.55 -1.52 14.00
C ARG A 224 -4.14 -2.84 13.49
N SER A 225 -3.33 -3.62 12.78
CA SER A 225 -3.78 -4.85 12.13
C SER A 225 -2.85 -6.02 12.41
N PRO A 226 -3.05 -6.79 13.49
CA PRO A 226 -2.50 -8.13 13.58
C PRO A 226 -3.15 -9.05 12.56
N TYR A 227 -2.36 -9.92 11.94
CA TYR A 227 -2.84 -10.93 11.01
C TYR A 227 -2.03 -12.21 11.07
N ALA A 228 -2.62 -13.31 10.63
CA ALA A 228 -1.95 -14.59 10.46
C ALA A 228 -2.51 -15.34 9.27
N GLY A 229 -1.72 -16.25 8.70
CA GLY A 229 -2.16 -17.03 7.56
C GLY A 229 -1.32 -18.28 7.33
N VAL A 230 -1.82 -19.10 6.41
CA VAL A 230 -1.16 -20.31 5.92
C VAL A 230 -1.22 -20.30 4.38
N ALA A 231 -0.10 -20.60 3.75
CA ALA A 231 -0.01 -20.81 2.31
C ALA A 231 0.48 -22.23 2.00
N LEU A 232 -0.12 -22.83 1.00
CA LEU A 232 0.17 -24.18 0.50
C LEU A 232 0.59 -24.09 -0.98
N SER A 233 1.70 -24.71 -1.34
CA SER A 233 2.16 -24.75 -2.74
C SER A 233 2.54 -26.18 -3.13
N ARG A 234 1.99 -26.66 -4.25
CA ARG A 234 2.33 -27.96 -4.85
C ARG A 234 2.28 -27.89 -6.37
N GLY A 235 3.42 -28.01 -7.02
CA GLY A 235 3.51 -27.88 -8.48
C GLY A 235 2.96 -26.53 -8.96
N ARG A 236 1.88 -26.55 -9.72
CA ARG A 236 1.21 -25.36 -10.28
C ARG A 236 0.08 -24.79 -9.41
N HIS A 237 -0.15 -25.37 -8.25
CA HIS A 237 -1.22 -25.00 -7.33
C HIS A 237 -0.68 -24.17 -6.17
N PHE A 238 -1.36 -23.09 -5.87
CA PHE A 238 -1.14 -22.26 -4.71
C PHE A 238 -2.47 -21.96 -4.01
N LEU A 239 -2.54 -22.17 -2.71
CA LEU A 239 -3.68 -21.82 -1.85
C LEU A 239 -3.17 -21.01 -0.67
N GLN A 240 -3.86 -19.92 -0.34
CA GLN A 240 -3.58 -19.15 0.85
C GLN A 240 -4.88 -18.85 1.60
N ALA A 241 -4.83 -18.93 2.92
CA ALA A 241 -5.83 -18.36 3.80
C ALA A 241 -5.15 -17.36 4.75
N LYS A 242 -5.78 -16.20 4.95
CA LYS A 242 -5.27 -15.11 5.79
C LYS A 242 -6.41 -14.52 6.61
N ALA A 243 -6.17 -14.26 7.88
CA ALA A 243 -7.14 -13.64 8.78
C ALA A 243 -6.55 -12.36 9.36
N HIS A 244 -7.33 -11.28 9.32
CA HIS A 244 -7.00 -9.96 9.84
C HIS A 244 -7.92 -9.58 10.98
N ARG A 245 -7.38 -8.79 11.92
CA ARG A 245 -8.17 -8.02 12.86
C ARG A 245 -7.82 -6.55 12.70
N PHE A 246 -8.80 -5.72 12.37
CA PHE A 246 -8.63 -4.30 12.13
C PHE A 246 -9.12 -3.47 13.32
N SER A 247 -8.31 -2.50 13.71
CA SER A 247 -8.64 -1.51 14.71
C SER A 247 -8.03 -0.18 14.33
N LEU A 248 -8.69 0.92 14.65
CA LEU A 248 -8.11 2.26 14.54
C LEU A 248 -6.95 2.41 15.54
N ASP A 249 -5.94 3.17 15.18
CA ASP A 249 -4.93 3.64 16.13
C ASP A 249 -5.51 4.71 17.05
N GLN A 250 -6.29 5.65 16.50
CA GLN A 250 -7.00 6.69 17.24
C GLN A 250 -8.49 6.62 16.95
N GLU A 251 -9.31 6.50 17.99
CA GLU A 251 -10.76 6.30 17.89
C GLU A 251 -11.53 7.54 17.39
N ARG A 252 -10.97 8.73 17.54
CA ARG A 252 -11.56 9.98 17.02
C ARG A 252 -11.27 10.21 15.54
N GLY A 253 -10.22 9.56 15.02
CA GLY A 253 -9.87 9.62 13.60
C GLY A 253 -10.84 8.82 12.73
N PRO A 254 -10.94 9.15 11.44
CA PRO A 254 -11.81 8.46 10.52
C PRO A 254 -11.31 7.04 10.19
N TRP A 255 -12.24 6.12 9.97
CA TRP A 255 -12.00 4.87 9.26
C TRP A 255 -12.06 5.12 7.76
N LYS A 256 -10.99 4.75 7.04
CA LYS A 256 -10.86 4.99 5.59
C LYS A 256 -10.53 3.70 4.86
N ASP A 257 -11.10 3.55 3.67
CA ASP A 257 -10.82 2.44 2.76
C ASP A 257 -9.40 2.49 2.15
N ALA A 258 -9.06 1.49 1.33
CA ALA A 258 -7.77 1.40 0.64
C ALA A 258 -7.46 2.60 -0.26
N ALA A 259 -8.49 3.27 -0.80
CA ALA A 259 -8.37 4.47 -1.62
C ALA A 259 -8.30 5.77 -0.80
N GLY A 260 -8.55 5.70 0.51
CA GLY A 260 -8.60 6.85 1.40
C GLY A 260 -9.96 7.51 1.55
N THR A 261 -11.03 6.87 1.04
CA THR A 261 -12.40 7.33 1.23
C THR A 261 -12.86 7.03 2.65
N THR A 262 -13.45 7.99 3.31
CA THR A 262 -13.99 7.81 4.66
C THR A 262 -15.19 6.87 4.64
N LEU A 263 -15.12 5.80 5.41
CA LEU A 263 -16.18 4.80 5.59
C LEU A 263 -16.99 5.02 6.87
N GLY A 264 -16.38 5.60 7.90
CA GLY A 264 -17.05 5.90 9.16
C GLY A 264 -16.25 6.90 9.99
N THR A 265 -16.94 7.70 10.80
CA THR A 265 -16.33 8.69 11.71
C THR A 265 -17.08 8.71 13.04
N ASP A 266 -16.36 8.92 14.12
CA ASP A 266 -16.91 9.27 15.43
C ASP A 266 -15.96 10.22 16.16
N PRO A 267 -16.12 11.53 16.00
CA PRO A 267 -15.25 12.51 16.65
C PRO A 267 -15.28 12.49 18.17
N THR A 268 -16.29 11.84 18.76
CA THR A 268 -16.37 11.68 20.23
C THR A 268 -15.51 10.54 20.76
N GLY A 269 -15.15 9.57 19.90
CA GLY A 269 -14.41 8.36 20.27
C GLY A 269 -15.26 7.31 21.02
N ALA A 270 -16.55 7.56 21.26
CA ALA A 270 -17.44 6.67 22.04
C ALA A 270 -17.65 5.31 21.36
N SER A 271 -17.51 5.22 20.04
CA SER A 271 -17.59 3.98 19.27
C SER A 271 -16.39 3.05 19.50
N GLY A 272 -15.29 3.56 20.10
CA GLY A 272 -14.04 2.83 20.32
C GLY A 272 -13.27 2.56 19.03
N ARG A 273 -12.33 1.59 19.04
CA ARG A 273 -11.36 1.39 17.94
C ARG A 273 -11.67 0.20 17.03
N SER A 274 -12.53 -0.75 17.44
CA SER A 274 -12.69 -2.03 16.76
C SER A 274 -13.43 -1.88 15.44
N VAL A 275 -12.70 -1.91 14.31
CA VAL A 275 -13.28 -1.84 12.94
C VAL A 275 -13.86 -3.18 12.54
N GLY A 276 -13.11 -4.28 12.65
CA GLY A 276 -13.66 -5.59 12.26
C GLY A 276 -12.61 -6.69 12.13
N ARG A 277 -13.06 -7.78 11.47
CA ARG A 277 -12.22 -8.93 11.13
C ARG A 277 -12.51 -9.34 9.70
N GLU A 278 -11.46 -9.66 8.96
CA GLU A 278 -11.59 -10.18 7.60
C GLU A 278 -10.85 -11.51 7.49
N ILE A 279 -11.45 -12.42 6.75
CA ILE A 279 -10.83 -13.70 6.37
C ILE A 279 -10.87 -13.79 4.87
N ASP A 280 -9.70 -14.01 4.27
CA ASP A 280 -9.49 -14.17 2.85
C ASP A 280 -9.00 -15.58 2.54
N ALA A 281 -9.49 -16.17 1.47
CA ALA A 281 -8.99 -17.41 0.90
C ALA A 281 -8.77 -17.23 -0.60
N THR A 282 -7.57 -17.53 -1.08
CA THR A 282 -7.18 -17.39 -2.48
C THR A 282 -6.64 -18.69 -3.00
N TYR A 283 -7.10 -19.11 -4.17
CA TYR A 283 -6.54 -20.23 -4.90
C TYR A 283 -6.07 -19.80 -6.28
N ARG A 284 -4.83 -20.15 -6.64
CA ARG A 284 -4.24 -19.89 -7.95
C ARG A 284 -3.73 -21.18 -8.58
N PHE A 285 -4.07 -21.35 -9.87
CA PHE A 285 -3.54 -22.40 -10.71
C PHE A 285 -2.76 -21.80 -11.88
N ALA A 286 -1.46 -22.05 -11.95
CA ALA A 286 -0.61 -21.67 -13.07
C ALA A 286 -0.77 -22.68 -14.20
N TRP A 287 -1.58 -22.36 -15.19
CA TRP A 287 -1.83 -23.25 -16.34
C TRP A 287 -0.55 -23.43 -17.17
N THR A 288 0.09 -22.32 -17.48
CA THR A 288 1.44 -22.26 -18.10
C THR A 288 2.28 -21.23 -17.36
N ASP A 289 3.52 -21.02 -17.78
CA ASP A 289 4.37 -19.92 -17.25
C ASP A 289 3.81 -18.53 -17.60
N ARG A 290 2.88 -18.46 -18.59
CA ARG A 290 2.27 -17.21 -19.07
C ARG A 290 0.77 -17.13 -18.85
N ALA A 291 0.13 -18.16 -18.29
CA ALA A 291 -1.30 -18.16 -18.07
C ALA A 291 -1.65 -18.73 -16.70
N ALA A 292 -2.49 -18.02 -15.97
CA ALA A 292 -2.96 -18.44 -14.66
C ALA A 292 -4.45 -18.09 -14.47
N VAL A 293 -5.12 -18.91 -13.67
CA VAL A 293 -6.44 -18.61 -13.11
C VAL A 293 -6.31 -18.48 -11.61
N GLU A 294 -6.93 -17.46 -11.06
CA GLU A 294 -6.98 -17.17 -9.63
C GLU A 294 -8.41 -16.87 -9.20
N GLY A 295 -8.84 -17.43 -8.09
CA GLY A 295 -10.11 -17.12 -7.47
C GLY A 295 -9.97 -16.90 -5.99
N GLY A 296 -10.77 -16.01 -5.44
CA GLY A 296 -10.75 -15.69 -4.02
C GLY A 296 -12.13 -15.47 -3.43
N LEU A 297 -12.20 -15.69 -2.14
CA LEU A 297 -13.38 -15.48 -1.30
C LEU A 297 -12.96 -14.67 -0.09
N SER A 298 -13.73 -13.65 0.26
CA SER A 298 -13.52 -12.80 1.43
C SER A 298 -14.78 -12.64 2.25
N ARG A 299 -14.61 -12.53 3.57
CA ARG A 299 -15.68 -12.27 4.52
C ARG A 299 -15.21 -11.27 5.57
N PHE A 300 -15.86 -10.13 5.62
CA PHE A 300 -15.66 -9.12 6.65
C PHE A 300 -16.82 -9.13 7.65
N ALA A 301 -16.47 -9.16 8.95
CA ALA A 301 -17.41 -9.04 10.06
C ALA A 301 -17.11 -7.73 10.81
N PRO A 302 -18.07 -6.76 10.85
CA PRO A 302 -17.83 -5.44 11.44
C PRO A 302 -17.64 -5.54 12.96
N GLY A 303 -16.68 -4.77 13.46
CA GLY A 303 -16.44 -4.53 14.88
C GLY A 303 -17.37 -3.45 15.45
N ARG A 304 -17.16 -3.06 16.69
CA ARG A 304 -18.03 -2.07 17.36
C ARG A 304 -18.02 -0.72 16.64
N PHE A 305 -16.85 -0.21 16.25
CA PHE A 305 -16.74 1.07 15.53
C PHE A 305 -17.52 1.03 14.23
N ALA A 306 -17.28 0.04 13.38
CA ALA A 306 -17.96 -0.09 12.10
C ALA A 306 -19.47 -0.24 12.27
N ARG A 307 -19.93 -1.05 13.23
CA ARG A 307 -21.37 -1.21 13.50
C ARG A 307 -22.08 0.09 13.88
N LEU A 308 -21.42 0.92 14.67
CA LEU A 308 -22.02 2.19 15.15
C LEU A 308 -21.94 3.32 14.11
N THR A 309 -20.99 3.27 13.17
CA THR A 309 -20.75 4.35 12.20
C THR A 309 -21.22 4.02 10.79
N ARG A 310 -21.35 2.74 10.44
CA ARG A 310 -21.69 2.30 9.08
C ARG A 310 -22.80 1.25 9.01
N GLY A 311 -22.92 0.39 10.04
CA GLY A 311 -23.88 -0.70 10.09
C GLY A 311 -23.25 -2.03 10.48
N ASP A 312 -24.08 -3.04 10.74
CA ASP A 312 -23.68 -4.34 11.26
C ASP A 312 -23.69 -5.47 10.23
N ASP A 313 -23.90 -5.17 8.96
CA ASP A 313 -23.95 -6.14 7.89
C ASP A 313 -22.59 -6.82 7.65
N ILE A 314 -22.61 -8.16 7.63
CA ILE A 314 -21.46 -8.96 7.21
C ILE A 314 -21.31 -8.85 5.70
N SER A 315 -20.17 -8.33 5.27
CA SER A 315 -19.83 -8.26 3.85
C SER A 315 -19.18 -9.56 3.36
N ARG A 316 -19.51 -9.97 2.14
CA ARG A 316 -18.89 -11.11 1.46
C ARG A 316 -18.51 -10.71 0.05
N TRP A 317 -17.38 -11.19 -0.41
CA TRP A 317 -16.87 -10.89 -1.73
C TRP A 317 -16.23 -12.11 -2.35
N ALA A 318 -16.32 -12.22 -3.69
CA ALA A 318 -15.70 -13.28 -4.47
C ALA A 318 -15.21 -12.72 -5.79
N TYR A 319 -14.10 -13.27 -6.30
CA TYR A 319 -13.57 -12.93 -7.62
C TYR A 319 -13.04 -14.14 -8.36
N LEU A 320 -12.96 -13.98 -9.67
CA LEU A 320 -12.23 -14.87 -10.57
C LEU A 320 -11.41 -14.00 -11.53
N MET A 321 -10.11 -14.26 -11.62
CA MET A 321 -9.17 -13.53 -12.46
C MET A 321 -8.44 -14.49 -13.39
N LEU A 322 -8.34 -14.12 -14.67
CA LEU A 322 -7.51 -14.78 -15.66
C LEU A 322 -6.36 -13.86 -16.03
N THR A 323 -5.13 -14.36 -15.96
CA THR A 323 -3.94 -13.62 -16.31
C THR A 323 -3.25 -14.28 -17.50
N PHE A 324 -2.93 -13.46 -18.51
CA PHE A 324 -2.17 -13.88 -19.68
C PHE A 324 -1.00 -12.94 -19.88
N GLY A 325 0.23 -13.49 -20.04
CA GLY A 325 1.43 -12.75 -20.44
C GLY A 325 1.81 -13.08 -21.88
N PHE A 326 2.26 -12.07 -22.62
CA PHE A 326 2.69 -12.21 -24.02
C PHE A 326 4.20 -12.02 -24.14
#